data_8ba23d4aaa0a44791c8dd6bee925ea21
#
_entry.id   8ba23d4aaa0a44791c8dd6bee925ea21
#
_cell.length_a   1.000
_cell.length_b   1.000
_cell.length_c   1.000
_cell.angle_alpha   90.00
_cell.angle_beta   90.00
_cell.angle_gamma   90.00
#
_symmetry.space_group_name_H-M   'P 1'
#
loop_
_entity.id
_entity.type
_entity.pdbx_description
1 polymer ?
#
loop_
_entity_poly.entity_id
_entity_poly.type
_entity_poly.pdbx_seq_one_letter_code
_entity_poly.pdbx_strand_id
1 'polypeptide(L)'
;MKRTHRERRIDIGHMDGLETLCTKVHRILQLSARKSLSTKLITLVSAFAALDIVLATIPLIPYGPSAGALVKPSEGVFLGPWGGMFAAFVGGLVSSMMWPSTAVLGLATWIPGVMGAFGAGMLLKGRWKPVAAVLLLILLGFFVHPFGPPVFVYANWDKVIALALVYPVFSLVNRGMRERGSVKALMPVIGLVSFIATEIDGATGNLIFLVEAQPLFGLTREMLPALFIPYTFLDPAVRVLVGVVCALVLTPVLVAAEKANLLKWPLT
;
A
#
# COMPACT_ATOMS: atom_id res chain seq x y z
N MET A 1 44.58 65.56 31.88
CA MET A 1 44.82 64.44 30.94
C MET A 1 43.52 63.67 30.78
N LYS A 2 42.66 64.05 29.82
CA LYS A 2 41.33 63.48 29.57
C LYS A 2 41.48 62.52 28.39
N ARG A 3 41.30 61.18 28.60
CA ARG A 3 41.15 60.15 27.52
C ARG A 3 39.67 60.05 27.18
N THR A 4 39.31 60.44 25.97
CA THR A 4 38.04 60.25 25.39
C THR A 4 37.90 58.81 24.85
N HIS A 5 37.07 58.00 25.46
CA HIS A 5 36.62 56.72 24.92
C HIS A 5 35.65 56.98 23.77
N ARG A 6 36.11 56.70 22.55
CA ARG A 6 35.28 56.68 21.35
C ARG A 6 34.74 55.26 21.19
N GLU A 7 33.54 55.00 21.72
CA GLU A 7 32.83 53.75 21.45
C GLU A 7 32.45 53.69 19.97
N ARG A 8 32.99 52.72 19.25
CA ARG A 8 32.53 52.37 17.90
C ARG A 8 31.17 51.70 18.05
N ARG A 9 30.10 52.41 17.68
CA ARG A 9 28.79 51.78 17.36
C ARG A 9 29.00 50.89 16.14
N ILE A 10 29.01 49.58 16.33
CA ILE A 10 28.90 48.63 15.25
C ILE A 10 27.51 48.73 14.70
N ASP A 11 27.41 48.98 13.41
CA ASP A 11 26.16 49.26 12.68
C ASP A 11 25.28 47.98 12.66
N ILE A 12 24.25 47.92 13.49
CA ILE A 12 23.32 46.82 13.67
C ILE A 12 22.47 46.64 12.39
N GLY A 13 22.39 47.62 11.51
CA GLY A 13 21.61 47.55 10.27
C GLY A 13 22.11 46.51 9.24
N HIS A 14 23.30 45.98 9.39
CA HIS A 14 23.85 44.95 8.46
C HIS A 14 23.49 43.52 8.87
N MET A 15 23.11 43.27 10.15
CA MET A 15 22.71 41.98 10.65
C MET A 15 21.27 41.64 10.26
N ASP A 16 20.35 42.61 10.26
CA ASP A 16 18.95 42.37 9.87
C ASP A 16 18.82 41.95 8.39
N GLY A 17 19.69 42.46 7.52
CA GLY A 17 19.74 42.06 6.11
C GLY A 17 20.19 40.64 5.89
N LEU A 18 21.17 40.18 6.67
CA LEU A 18 21.70 38.80 6.60
C LEU A 18 20.70 37.78 7.11
N GLU A 19 20.00 38.06 8.22
CA GLU A 19 18.96 37.17 8.73
C GLU A 19 17.77 37.05 7.76
N THR A 20 17.37 38.16 7.14
CA THR A 20 16.31 38.17 6.12
C THR A 20 16.72 37.38 4.88
N LEU A 21 17.97 37.49 4.43
CA LEU A 21 18.52 36.71 3.31
C LEU A 21 18.59 35.21 3.65
N CYS A 22 19.07 34.87 4.83
CA CYS A 22 19.16 33.48 5.29
C CYS A 22 17.77 32.82 5.35
N THR A 23 16.77 33.54 5.86
CA THR A 23 15.38 33.07 5.92
C THR A 23 14.77 32.90 4.52
N LYS A 24 15.04 33.83 3.59
CA LYS A 24 14.59 33.69 2.18
C LYS A 24 15.25 32.51 1.48
N VAL A 25 16.56 32.33 1.63
CA VAL A 25 17.29 31.19 1.04
C VAL A 25 16.78 29.88 1.60
N HIS A 26 16.55 29.78 2.92
CA HIS A 26 15.99 28.60 3.57
C HIS A 26 14.58 28.27 3.04
N ARG A 27 13.73 29.29 2.87
CA ARG A 27 12.38 29.13 2.29
C ARG A 27 12.43 28.68 0.82
N ILE A 28 13.34 29.20 0.01
CA ILE A 28 13.52 28.80 -1.40
C ILE A 28 14.04 27.35 -1.47
N LEU A 29 14.97 26.96 -0.62
CA LEU A 29 15.46 25.59 -0.55
C LEU A 29 14.38 24.62 -0.12
N GLN A 30 13.53 24.98 0.84
CA GLN A 30 12.37 24.17 1.26
C GLN A 30 11.33 24.04 0.14
N LEU A 31 11.04 25.10 -0.60
CA LEU A 31 10.09 25.07 -1.72
C LEU A 31 10.65 24.23 -2.89
N SER A 32 11.94 24.34 -3.19
CA SER A 32 12.61 23.54 -4.21
C SER A 32 12.65 22.04 -3.85
N ALA A 33 12.97 21.72 -2.59
CA ALA A 33 12.93 20.35 -2.08
C ALA A 33 11.52 19.75 -2.12
N ARG A 34 10.50 20.53 -1.76
CA ARG A 34 9.10 20.13 -1.81
C ARG A 34 8.62 19.87 -3.25
N LYS A 35 9.06 20.71 -4.20
CA LYS A 35 8.74 20.56 -5.63
C LYS A 35 9.41 19.32 -6.24
N SER A 36 10.67 19.06 -5.90
CA SER A 36 11.41 17.87 -6.33
C SER A 36 10.80 16.57 -5.77
N LEU A 37 10.34 16.58 -4.51
CA LEU A 37 9.68 15.42 -3.90
C LEU A 37 8.34 15.11 -4.59
N SER A 38 7.57 16.15 -4.93
CA SER A 38 6.30 16.02 -5.66
C SER A 38 6.51 15.39 -7.04
N THR A 39 7.52 15.83 -7.80
CA THR A 39 7.82 15.29 -9.13
C THR A 39 8.25 13.82 -9.07
N LYS A 40 9.12 13.45 -8.13
CA LYS A 40 9.54 12.04 -7.93
C LYS A 40 8.35 11.16 -7.58
N LEU A 41 7.46 11.63 -6.71
CA LEU A 41 6.26 10.88 -6.31
C LEU A 41 5.34 10.65 -7.51
N ILE A 42 5.09 11.68 -8.33
CA ILE A 42 4.26 11.56 -9.54
C ILE A 42 4.86 10.54 -10.51
N THR A 43 6.17 10.62 -10.77
CA THR A 43 6.86 9.67 -11.65
C THR A 43 6.73 8.23 -11.16
N LEU A 44 6.92 8.00 -9.85
CA LEU A 44 6.80 6.66 -9.27
C LEU A 44 5.36 6.15 -9.30
N VAL A 45 4.39 6.99 -8.96
CA VAL A 45 2.95 6.65 -9.06
C VAL A 45 2.61 6.23 -10.49
N SER A 46 3.05 7.00 -11.49
CA SER A 46 2.80 6.67 -12.91
C SER A 46 3.47 5.36 -13.32
N ALA A 47 4.71 5.11 -12.87
CA ALA A 47 5.43 3.88 -13.17
C ALA A 47 4.75 2.65 -12.54
N PHE A 48 4.32 2.75 -11.28
CA PHE A 48 3.61 1.66 -10.61
C PHE A 48 2.24 1.41 -11.24
N ALA A 49 1.49 2.46 -11.57
CA ALA A 49 0.20 2.33 -12.28
C ALA A 49 0.38 1.65 -13.65
N ALA A 50 1.42 2.02 -14.42
CA ALA A 50 1.72 1.37 -15.71
C ALA A 50 2.10 -0.11 -15.52
N LEU A 51 2.91 -0.43 -14.50
CA LEU A 51 3.28 -1.80 -14.18
C LEU A 51 2.05 -2.64 -13.80
N ASP A 52 1.14 -2.07 -13.01
CA ASP A 52 -0.11 -2.70 -12.63
C ASP A 52 -0.99 -3.02 -13.85
N ILE A 53 -1.15 -2.06 -14.78
CA ILE A 53 -1.91 -2.27 -16.03
C ILE A 53 -1.33 -3.45 -16.83
N VAL A 54 -0.02 -3.52 -16.97
CA VAL A 54 0.64 -4.58 -17.73
C VAL A 54 0.48 -5.94 -17.03
N LEU A 55 0.72 -6.01 -15.72
CA LEU A 55 0.67 -7.27 -14.99
C LEU A 55 -0.77 -7.74 -14.72
N ALA A 56 -1.76 -6.86 -14.78
CA ALA A 56 -3.17 -7.25 -14.68
C ALA A 56 -3.63 -8.17 -15.82
N THR A 57 -2.91 -8.18 -16.97
CA THR A 57 -3.22 -9.07 -18.09
C THR A 57 -2.84 -10.54 -17.88
N ILE A 58 -2.01 -10.82 -16.87
CA ILE A 58 -1.48 -12.16 -16.60
C ILE A 58 -2.27 -12.79 -15.45
N PRO A 59 -3.20 -13.74 -15.70
CA PRO A 59 -3.93 -14.42 -14.63
C PRO A 59 -2.98 -15.36 -13.87
N LEU A 60 -3.02 -15.32 -12.53
CA LEU A 60 -2.32 -16.29 -11.68
C LEU A 60 -3.17 -17.54 -11.47
N ILE A 61 -4.48 -17.36 -11.33
CA ILE A 61 -5.46 -18.45 -11.25
C ILE A 61 -6.73 -18.05 -12.04
N PRO A 62 -7.48 -19.03 -12.58
CA PRO A 62 -8.75 -18.75 -13.25
C PRO A 62 -9.72 -18.03 -12.30
N TYR A 63 -10.37 -16.97 -12.77
CA TYR A 63 -11.35 -16.16 -12.00
C TYR A 63 -10.82 -15.61 -10.66
N GLY A 64 -9.51 -15.59 -10.47
CA GLY A 64 -8.85 -15.12 -9.25
C GLY A 64 -7.88 -13.96 -9.53
N PRO A 65 -6.94 -13.73 -8.60
CA PRO A 65 -5.97 -12.65 -8.74
C PRO A 65 -5.09 -12.80 -9.97
N SER A 66 -4.80 -11.67 -10.62
CA SER A 66 -3.78 -11.56 -11.67
C SER A 66 -2.40 -11.28 -11.08
N ALA A 67 -1.35 -11.28 -11.91
CA ALA A 67 -0.01 -10.85 -11.49
C ALA A 67 0.03 -9.38 -11.00
N GLY A 68 -0.98 -8.55 -11.32
CA GLY A 68 -1.20 -7.26 -10.70
C GLY A 68 -1.29 -7.31 -9.16
N ALA A 69 -1.71 -8.46 -8.59
CA ALA A 69 -1.71 -8.67 -7.15
C ALA A 69 -0.31 -8.54 -6.49
N LEU A 70 0.78 -8.73 -7.25
CA LEU A 70 2.15 -8.49 -6.80
C LEU A 70 2.46 -6.99 -6.68
N VAL A 71 1.81 -6.17 -7.51
CA VAL A 71 2.06 -4.72 -7.58
C VAL A 71 1.37 -4.00 -6.43
N LYS A 72 0.17 -4.41 -6.04
CA LYS A 72 -0.65 -3.72 -5.02
C LYS A 72 0.06 -3.53 -3.67
N PRO A 73 0.66 -4.58 -3.05
CA PRO A 73 1.47 -4.39 -1.86
C PRO A 73 2.67 -3.48 -2.12
N SER A 74 3.31 -3.61 -3.30
CA SER A 74 4.47 -2.81 -3.70
C SER A 74 4.16 -1.32 -3.74
N GLU A 75 3.01 -0.94 -4.29
CA GLU A 75 2.52 0.44 -4.32
C GLU A 75 2.42 1.03 -2.91
N GLY A 76 1.80 0.29 -1.98
CA GLY A 76 1.70 0.72 -0.58
C GLY A 76 3.05 0.79 0.12
N VAL A 77 3.93 -0.18 -0.16
CA VAL A 77 5.29 -0.27 0.42
C VAL A 77 6.16 0.90 -0.04
N PHE A 78 6.21 1.19 -1.34
CA PHE A 78 7.07 2.24 -1.90
C PHE A 78 6.50 3.64 -1.74
N LEU A 79 5.20 3.82 -2.08
CA LEU A 79 4.56 5.13 -2.20
C LEU A 79 3.84 5.57 -0.91
N GLY A 80 3.81 4.69 0.09
CA GLY A 80 3.01 4.91 1.30
C GLY A 80 1.49 4.77 1.04
N PRO A 81 0.64 4.99 2.06
CA PRO A 81 -0.78 4.67 1.95
C PRO A 81 -1.49 5.49 0.88
N TRP A 82 -1.28 6.80 0.82
CA TRP A 82 -2.01 7.68 -0.12
C TRP A 82 -1.49 7.59 -1.55
N GLY A 83 -0.17 7.59 -1.72
CA GLY A 83 0.44 7.42 -3.04
C GLY A 83 0.16 6.04 -3.64
N GLY A 84 0.24 5.00 -2.80
CA GLY A 84 -0.08 3.63 -3.19
C GLY A 84 -1.56 3.46 -3.57
N MET A 85 -2.49 4.01 -2.77
CA MET A 85 -3.92 4.01 -3.12
C MET A 85 -4.17 4.67 -4.48
N PHE A 86 -3.52 5.81 -4.74
CA PHE A 86 -3.73 6.53 -6.00
C PHE A 86 -3.13 5.76 -7.19
N ALA A 87 -1.96 5.15 -7.05
CA ALA A 87 -1.37 4.29 -8.10
C ALA A 87 -2.27 3.07 -8.38
N ALA A 88 -2.72 2.37 -7.32
CA ALA A 88 -3.63 1.23 -7.41
C ALA A 88 -4.98 1.61 -8.04
N PHE A 89 -5.51 2.79 -7.73
CA PHE A 89 -6.73 3.31 -8.34
C PHE A 89 -6.56 3.52 -9.84
N VAL A 90 -5.53 4.26 -10.25
CA VAL A 90 -5.30 4.55 -11.67
C VAL A 90 -4.99 3.25 -12.43
N GLY A 91 -4.07 2.42 -11.93
CA GLY A 91 -3.71 1.15 -12.54
C GLY A 91 -4.89 0.20 -12.64
N GLY A 92 -5.62 0.00 -11.55
CA GLY A 92 -6.78 -0.90 -11.49
C GLY A 92 -7.96 -0.42 -12.34
N LEU A 93 -8.25 0.90 -12.35
CA LEU A 93 -9.33 1.45 -13.18
C LEU A 93 -9.01 1.33 -14.67
N VAL A 94 -7.80 1.75 -15.08
CA VAL A 94 -7.39 1.68 -16.48
C VAL A 94 -7.33 0.23 -16.96
N SER A 95 -6.77 -0.69 -16.16
CA SER A 95 -6.72 -2.11 -16.53
C SER A 95 -8.12 -2.72 -16.66
N SER A 96 -9.07 -2.39 -15.79
CA SER A 96 -10.45 -2.89 -15.88
C SER A 96 -11.20 -2.36 -17.12
N MET A 97 -10.85 -1.16 -17.58
CA MET A 97 -11.39 -0.60 -18.82
C MET A 97 -10.74 -1.19 -20.07
N MET A 98 -9.43 -1.42 -20.04
CA MET A 98 -8.69 -1.99 -21.19
C MET A 98 -8.93 -3.49 -21.36
N TRP A 99 -9.11 -4.21 -20.24
CA TRP A 99 -9.24 -5.67 -20.22
C TRP A 99 -10.51 -6.12 -19.46
N PRO A 100 -11.72 -5.81 -19.96
CA PRO A 100 -12.97 -6.15 -19.26
C PRO A 100 -13.11 -7.65 -18.96
N SER A 101 -12.51 -8.52 -19.78
CA SER A 101 -12.52 -9.97 -19.57
C SER A 101 -11.80 -10.45 -18.31
N THR A 102 -10.84 -9.67 -17.80
CA THR A 102 -10.12 -9.97 -16.57
C THR A 102 -10.71 -9.25 -15.35
N ALA A 103 -11.62 -8.31 -15.58
CA ALA A 103 -12.28 -7.53 -14.54
C ALA A 103 -13.48 -8.28 -13.95
N VAL A 104 -13.22 -9.31 -13.15
CA VAL A 104 -14.28 -10.18 -12.56
C VAL A 104 -15.33 -9.38 -11.78
N LEU A 105 -14.95 -8.27 -11.17
CA LEU A 105 -15.84 -7.37 -10.42
C LEU A 105 -16.27 -6.15 -11.27
N GLY A 106 -16.22 -6.27 -12.60
CA GLY A 106 -16.54 -5.16 -13.49
C GLY A 106 -15.74 -3.89 -13.16
N LEU A 107 -16.41 -2.74 -13.16
CA LEU A 107 -15.78 -1.47 -12.83
C LEU A 107 -15.31 -1.35 -11.36
N ALA A 108 -15.74 -2.23 -10.45
CA ALA A 108 -15.33 -2.23 -9.06
C ALA A 108 -14.00 -2.98 -8.82
N THR A 109 -13.42 -3.60 -9.84
CA THR A 109 -12.17 -4.41 -9.76
C THR A 109 -10.97 -3.64 -9.20
N TRP A 110 -10.93 -2.32 -9.29
CA TRP A 110 -9.86 -1.49 -8.73
C TRP A 110 -9.93 -1.32 -7.19
N ILE A 111 -11.12 -1.46 -6.59
CA ILE A 111 -11.34 -1.19 -5.15
C ILE A 111 -10.51 -2.11 -4.25
N PRO A 112 -10.49 -3.44 -4.47
CA PRO A 112 -9.67 -4.36 -3.69
C PRO A 112 -8.19 -3.94 -3.64
N GLY A 113 -7.60 -3.67 -4.80
CA GLY A 113 -6.20 -3.27 -4.90
C GLY A 113 -5.88 -1.97 -4.15
N VAL A 114 -6.77 -0.98 -4.22
CA VAL A 114 -6.64 0.28 -3.45
C VAL A 114 -6.62 0.00 -1.94
N MET A 115 -7.49 -0.89 -1.46
CA MET A 115 -7.54 -1.25 -0.04
C MET A 115 -6.30 -2.05 0.39
N GLY A 116 -5.78 -2.93 -0.46
CA GLY A 116 -4.52 -3.64 -0.23
C GLY A 116 -3.33 -2.69 -0.14
N ALA A 117 -3.17 -1.77 -1.10
CA ALA A 117 -2.11 -0.77 -1.09
C ALA A 117 -2.19 0.15 0.15
N PHE A 118 -3.41 0.56 0.55
CA PHE A 118 -3.63 1.29 1.80
C PHE A 118 -3.13 0.51 3.01
N GLY A 119 -3.50 -0.78 3.11
CA GLY A 119 -3.10 -1.65 4.22
C GLY A 119 -1.59 -1.77 4.36
N ALA A 120 -0.87 -2.03 3.25
CA ALA A 120 0.59 -2.11 3.24
C ALA A 120 1.23 -0.80 3.72
N GLY A 121 0.80 0.33 3.14
CA GLY A 121 1.34 1.64 3.48
C GLY A 121 1.07 2.05 4.93
N MET A 122 -0.10 1.75 5.48
CA MET A 122 -0.44 2.04 6.87
C MET A 122 0.35 1.20 7.86
N LEU A 123 0.53 -0.11 7.59
CA LEU A 123 1.35 -0.97 8.44
C LEU A 123 2.79 -0.48 8.51
N LEU A 124 3.40 -0.11 7.38
CA LEU A 124 4.77 0.40 7.35
C LEU A 124 4.92 1.77 8.03
N LYS A 125 3.86 2.58 8.06
CA LYS A 125 3.81 3.80 8.88
C LYS A 125 3.58 3.55 10.37
N GLY A 126 3.54 2.29 10.81
CA GLY A 126 3.29 1.92 12.20
C GLY A 126 1.85 2.18 12.66
N ARG A 127 0.89 2.21 11.74
CA ARG A 127 -0.53 2.46 12.02
C ARG A 127 -1.36 1.20 11.83
N TRP A 128 -1.32 0.29 12.78
CA TRP A 128 -2.03 -0.99 12.71
C TRP A 128 -3.54 -0.87 12.95
N LYS A 129 -4.00 0.08 13.79
CA LYS A 129 -5.42 0.23 14.16
C LYS A 129 -6.34 0.45 12.96
N PRO A 130 -6.07 1.38 12.00
CA PRO A 130 -6.91 1.53 10.82
C PRO A 130 -6.91 0.30 9.93
N VAL A 131 -5.80 -0.44 9.86
CA VAL A 131 -5.70 -1.69 9.08
C VAL A 131 -6.59 -2.77 9.68
N ALA A 132 -6.49 -2.98 10.99
CA ALA A 132 -7.34 -3.93 11.70
C ALA A 132 -8.83 -3.55 11.63
N ALA A 133 -9.14 -2.25 11.78
CA ALA A 133 -10.52 -1.76 11.70
C ALA A 133 -11.13 -1.97 10.31
N VAL A 134 -10.38 -1.67 9.24
CA VAL A 134 -10.84 -1.89 7.86
C VAL A 134 -11.08 -3.37 7.60
N LEU A 135 -10.12 -4.24 7.92
CA LEU A 135 -10.27 -5.67 7.70
C LEU A 135 -11.44 -6.25 8.51
N LEU A 136 -11.59 -5.82 9.77
CA LEU A 136 -12.72 -6.22 10.61
C LEU A 136 -14.06 -5.78 10.02
N LEU A 137 -14.16 -4.53 9.55
CA LEU A 137 -15.40 -4.01 8.95
C LEU A 137 -15.77 -4.77 7.67
N ILE A 138 -14.78 -5.13 6.83
CA ILE A 138 -15.00 -5.93 5.62
C ILE A 138 -15.51 -7.32 6.00
N LEU A 139 -14.89 -7.99 6.98
CA LEU A 139 -15.31 -9.31 7.45
C LEU A 139 -16.71 -9.29 8.08
N LEU A 140 -17.03 -8.27 8.87
CA LEU A 140 -18.37 -8.07 9.42
C LEU A 140 -19.38 -7.80 8.32
N GLY A 141 -19.05 -6.94 7.34
CA GLY A 141 -19.92 -6.67 6.19
C GLY A 141 -20.22 -7.95 5.39
N PHE A 142 -19.20 -8.79 5.18
CA PHE A 142 -19.36 -10.08 4.53
C PHE A 142 -20.28 -11.02 5.35
N PHE A 143 -20.08 -11.11 6.66
CA PHE A 143 -20.86 -11.98 7.54
C PHE A 143 -22.33 -11.56 7.67
N VAL A 144 -22.59 -10.24 7.72
CA VAL A 144 -23.95 -9.69 7.85
C VAL A 144 -24.72 -9.76 6.53
N HIS A 145 -24.01 -9.82 5.39
CA HIS A 145 -24.66 -9.92 4.09
C HIS A 145 -25.50 -11.21 3.99
N PRO A 146 -26.75 -11.19 3.42
CA PRO A 146 -27.64 -12.36 3.37
C PRO A 146 -27.02 -13.61 2.74
N PHE A 147 -26.09 -13.45 1.83
CA PHE A 147 -25.37 -14.52 1.13
C PHE A 147 -24.06 -14.95 1.81
N GLY A 148 -23.58 -14.18 2.82
CA GLY A 148 -22.28 -14.36 3.44
C GLY A 148 -22.14 -15.59 4.35
N PRO A 149 -23.05 -15.81 5.33
CA PRO A 149 -22.84 -16.85 6.34
C PRO A 149 -22.58 -18.26 5.80
N PRO A 150 -23.25 -18.74 4.74
CA PRO A 150 -23.00 -20.10 4.22
C PRO A 150 -21.60 -20.32 3.65
N VAL A 151 -20.96 -19.25 3.19
CA VAL A 151 -19.64 -19.31 2.53
C VAL A 151 -18.53 -18.63 3.33
N PHE A 152 -18.85 -18.07 4.50
CA PHE A 152 -17.91 -17.27 5.29
C PHE A 152 -16.61 -18.01 5.59
N VAL A 153 -16.70 -19.25 6.06
CA VAL A 153 -15.50 -20.04 6.39
C VAL A 153 -14.66 -20.30 5.16
N TYR A 154 -15.28 -20.69 4.04
CA TYR A 154 -14.55 -20.99 2.80
C TYR A 154 -13.85 -19.76 2.19
N ALA A 155 -14.48 -18.60 2.32
CA ALA A 155 -14.01 -17.35 1.71
C ALA A 155 -13.03 -16.55 2.59
N ASN A 156 -13.06 -16.71 3.93
CA ASN A 156 -12.45 -15.72 4.82
C ASN A 156 -11.66 -16.29 6.01
N TRP A 157 -11.44 -17.60 6.13
CA TRP A 157 -10.67 -18.15 7.24
C TRP A 157 -9.23 -17.60 7.30
N ASP A 158 -8.59 -17.43 6.16
CA ASP A 158 -7.26 -16.83 5.99
C ASP A 158 -7.26 -15.32 6.35
N LYS A 159 -8.32 -14.60 6.01
CA LYS A 159 -8.51 -13.18 6.34
C LYS A 159 -8.70 -12.97 7.85
N VAL A 160 -9.33 -13.93 8.52
CA VAL A 160 -9.42 -13.94 9.99
C VAL A 160 -8.03 -14.15 10.62
N ILE A 161 -7.22 -15.05 10.05
CA ILE A 161 -5.81 -15.22 10.47
C ILE A 161 -5.03 -13.92 10.20
N ALA A 162 -5.19 -13.31 9.02
CA ALA A 162 -4.54 -12.05 8.71
C ALA A 162 -4.91 -10.94 9.71
N LEU A 163 -6.17 -10.85 10.13
CA LEU A 163 -6.62 -9.91 11.16
C LEU A 163 -5.90 -10.13 12.49
N ALA A 164 -5.76 -11.38 12.92
CA ALA A 164 -5.01 -11.74 14.13
C ALA A 164 -3.51 -11.39 14.01
N LEU A 165 -2.95 -11.47 12.79
CA LEU A 165 -1.54 -11.16 12.51
C LEU A 165 -1.25 -9.67 12.38
N VAL A 166 -2.24 -8.78 12.24
CA VAL A 166 -2.02 -7.33 12.06
C VAL A 166 -1.15 -6.75 13.18
N TYR A 167 -1.45 -7.05 14.44
CA TYR A 167 -0.68 -6.52 15.58
C TYR A 167 0.71 -7.14 15.73
N PRO A 168 0.90 -8.47 15.64
CA PRO A 168 2.23 -9.08 15.58
C PRO A 168 3.12 -8.52 14.47
N VAL A 169 2.56 -8.35 13.26
CA VAL A 169 3.30 -7.80 12.12
C VAL A 169 3.67 -6.33 12.36
N PHE A 170 2.77 -5.51 12.92
CA PHE A 170 3.10 -4.15 13.36
C PHE A 170 4.28 -4.13 14.34
N SER A 171 4.32 -5.04 15.31
CA SER A 171 5.44 -5.13 16.27
C SER A 171 6.75 -5.49 15.55
N LEU A 172 6.69 -6.37 14.56
CA LEU A 172 7.83 -6.74 13.72
C LEU A 172 8.29 -5.58 12.83
N VAL A 173 7.35 -4.82 12.24
CA VAL A 173 7.64 -3.59 11.48
C VAL A 173 8.45 -2.62 12.34
N ASN A 174 8.01 -2.35 13.56
CA ASN A 174 8.70 -1.42 14.46
C ASN A 174 10.14 -1.87 14.80
N ARG A 175 10.38 -3.19 14.90
CA ARG A 175 11.73 -3.74 15.10
C ARG A 175 12.56 -3.65 13.82
N GLY A 176 12.05 -4.13 12.69
CA GLY A 176 12.76 -4.15 11.41
C GLY A 176 13.10 -2.75 10.90
N MET A 177 12.25 -1.75 11.18
CA MET A 177 12.50 -0.36 10.83
C MET A 177 13.65 0.29 11.62
N ARG A 178 14.10 -0.29 12.72
CA ARG A 178 15.31 0.14 13.42
C ARG A 178 16.59 -0.35 12.72
N GLU A 179 16.48 -1.44 11.96
CA GLU A 179 17.60 -2.09 11.25
C GLU A 179 17.46 -1.94 9.72
N ARG A 180 17.00 -0.77 9.25
CA ARG A 180 16.64 -0.50 7.84
C ARG A 180 17.68 -0.90 6.80
N GLY A 181 18.96 -0.78 7.12
CA GLY A 181 20.04 -1.11 6.18
C GLY A 181 20.25 -2.61 5.92
N SER A 182 19.53 -3.49 6.64
CA SER A 182 19.68 -4.93 6.56
C SER A 182 18.55 -5.58 5.75
N VAL A 183 18.90 -6.17 4.60
CA VAL A 183 17.97 -6.98 3.80
C VAL A 183 17.37 -8.11 4.63
N LYS A 184 18.18 -8.79 5.48
CA LYS A 184 17.73 -9.90 6.31
C LYS A 184 16.68 -9.49 7.35
N ALA A 185 16.81 -8.29 7.91
CA ALA A 185 15.85 -7.77 8.91
C ALA A 185 14.54 -7.30 8.26
N LEU A 186 14.61 -6.71 7.06
CA LEU A 186 13.45 -6.18 6.35
C LEU A 186 12.65 -7.23 5.58
N MET A 187 13.30 -8.31 5.11
CA MET A 187 12.65 -9.32 4.28
C MET A 187 11.39 -9.94 4.92
N PRO A 188 11.40 -10.44 6.17
CA PRO A 188 10.19 -10.94 6.80
C PRO A 188 9.13 -9.86 7.04
N VAL A 189 9.57 -8.62 7.30
CA VAL A 189 8.66 -7.47 7.46
C VAL A 189 7.89 -7.21 6.18
N ILE A 190 8.60 -7.06 5.05
CA ILE A 190 7.98 -6.80 3.75
C ILE A 190 7.08 -7.96 3.32
N GLY A 191 7.51 -9.21 3.52
CA GLY A 191 6.71 -10.39 3.20
C GLY A 191 5.37 -10.43 3.95
N LEU A 192 5.41 -10.26 5.27
CA LEU A 192 4.21 -10.30 6.10
C LEU A 192 3.29 -9.08 5.88
N VAL A 193 3.86 -7.89 5.66
CA VAL A 193 3.08 -6.71 5.28
C VAL A 193 2.39 -6.92 3.94
N SER A 194 3.09 -7.48 2.95
CA SER A 194 2.52 -7.80 1.63
C SER A 194 1.46 -8.88 1.72
N PHE A 195 1.65 -9.90 2.56
CA PHE A 195 0.63 -10.91 2.83
C PHE A 195 -0.64 -10.28 3.40
N ILE A 196 -0.56 -9.47 4.47
CA ILE A 196 -1.74 -8.81 5.04
C ILE A 196 -2.40 -7.88 4.01
N ALA A 197 -1.62 -7.17 3.19
CA ALA A 197 -2.14 -6.30 2.15
C ALA A 197 -2.96 -7.08 1.11
N THR A 198 -2.48 -8.25 0.68
CA THR A 198 -3.22 -9.11 -0.25
C THR A 198 -4.45 -9.75 0.39
N GLU A 199 -4.43 -10.00 1.70
CA GLU A 199 -5.62 -10.48 2.42
C GLU A 199 -6.71 -9.38 2.52
N ILE A 200 -6.34 -8.11 2.70
CA ILE A 200 -7.27 -6.98 2.66
C ILE A 200 -7.87 -6.84 1.26
N ASP A 201 -7.02 -6.91 0.22
CA ASP A 201 -7.43 -6.94 -1.18
C ASP A 201 -8.48 -8.04 -1.40
N GLY A 202 -8.16 -9.28 -1.04
CA GLY A 202 -9.06 -10.41 -1.22
C GLY A 202 -10.33 -10.34 -0.39
N ALA A 203 -10.25 -9.91 0.85
CA ALA A 203 -11.45 -9.71 1.68
C ALA A 203 -12.39 -8.69 1.03
N THR A 204 -11.83 -7.58 0.51
CA THR A 204 -12.58 -6.55 -0.20
C THR A 204 -13.20 -7.10 -1.47
N GLY A 205 -12.42 -7.85 -2.27
CA GLY A 205 -12.91 -8.50 -3.49
C GLY A 205 -14.03 -9.49 -3.23
N ASN A 206 -13.89 -10.33 -2.21
CA ASN A 206 -14.91 -11.27 -1.79
C ASN A 206 -16.22 -10.58 -1.36
N LEU A 207 -16.11 -9.47 -0.61
CA LEU A 207 -17.30 -8.71 -0.21
C LEU A 207 -18.00 -8.08 -1.42
N ILE A 208 -17.26 -7.46 -2.33
CA ILE A 208 -17.81 -6.86 -3.55
C ILE A 208 -18.46 -7.94 -4.41
N PHE A 209 -17.78 -9.06 -4.62
CA PHE A 209 -18.34 -10.20 -5.37
C PHE A 209 -19.65 -10.67 -4.75
N LEU A 210 -19.73 -10.75 -3.43
CA LEU A 210 -20.96 -11.15 -2.74
C LEU A 210 -22.12 -10.16 -2.96
N VAL A 211 -21.83 -8.86 -2.94
CA VAL A 211 -22.80 -7.79 -3.21
C VAL A 211 -23.28 -7.84 -4.67
N GLU A 212 -22.39 -8.14 -5.60
CA GLU A 212 -22.68 -8.21 -7.03
C GLU A 212 -23.22 -9.56 -7.49
N ALA A 213 -23.13 -10.60 -6.65
CA ALA A 213 -23.47 -11.98 -7.01
C ALA A 213 -24.88 -12.15 -7.61
N GLN A 214 -25.89 -11.54 -7.00
CA GLN A 214 -27.24 -11.60 -7.51
C GLN A 214 -27.50 -10.60 -8.64
N PRO A 215 -27.20 -9.27 -8.49
CA PRO A 215 -27.61 -8.28 -9.49
C PRO A 215 -26.83 -8.39 -10.81
N LEU A 216 -25.55 -8.80 -10.79
CA LEU A 216 -24.73 -8.88 -12.00
C LEU A 216 -24.64 -10.30 -12.57
N PHE A 217 -24.56 -11.32 -11.70
CA PHE A 217 -24.32 -12.69 -12.12
C PHE A 217 -25.53 -13.60 -12.00
N GLY A 218 -26.65 -13.12 -11.43
CA GLY A 218 -27.84 -13.93 -11.21
C GLY A 218 -27.65 -15.13 -10.27
N LEU A 219 -26.60 -15.09 -9.42
CA LEU A 219 -26.26 -16.19 -8.52
C LEU A 219 -27.25 -16.26 -7.36
N THR A 220 -27.64 -17.47 -7.03
CA THR A 220 -28.46 -17.74 -5.83
C THR A 220 -27.55 -18.11 -4.64
N ARG A 221 -28.13 -18.07 -3.44
CA ARG A 221 -27.42 -18.42 -2.20
C ARG A 221 -26.84 -19.84 -2.23
N GLU A 222 -27.57 -20.78 -2.86
CA GLU A 222 -27.22 -22.19 -2.97
C GLU A 222 -26.05 -22.44 -3.93
N MET A 223 -25.82 -21.54 -4.89
CA MET A 223 -24.75 -21.66 -5.87
C MET A 223 -23.38 -21.21 -5.33
N LEU A 224 -23.37 -20.32 -4.33
CA LEU A 224 -22.14 -19.70 -3.83
C LEU A 224 -21.13 -20.71 -3.24
N PRO A 225 -21.52 -21.74 -2.45
CA PRO A 225 -20.56 -22.72 -1.96
C PRO A 225 -19.77 -23.39 -3.06
N ALA A 226 -20.40 -23.73 -4.18
CA ALA A 226 -19.73 -24.34 -5.33
C ALA A 226 -18.65 -23.45 -5.94
N LEU A 227 -18.78 -22.12 -5.81
CA LEU A 227 -17.80 -21.15 -6.28
C LEU A 227 -16.66 -20.92 -5.28
N PHE A 228 -16.93 -20.91 -3.97
CA PHE A 228 -15.91 -20.61 -2.96
C PHE A 228 -15.10 -21.83 -2.51
N ILE A 229 -15.70 -23.03 -2.45
CA ILE A 229 -15.04 -24.24 -1.97
C ILE A 229 -13.74 -24.55 -2.74
N PRO A 230 -13.68 -24.51 -4.10
CA PRO A 230 -12.46 -24.80 -4.83
C PRO A 230 -11.30 -23.84 -4.49
N TYR A 231 -11.61 -22.59 -4.10
CA TYR A 231 -10.62 -21.56 -3.79
C TYR A 231 -10.23 -21.49 -2.32
N THR A 232 -10.87 -22.28 -1.44
CA THR A 232 -10.64 -22.25 0.02
C THR A 232 -9.17 -22.35 0.41
N PHE A 233 -8.37 -23.15 -0.31
CA PHE A 233 -6.93 -23.29 -0.05
C PHE A 233 -6.07 -22.70 -1.16
N LEU A 234 -6.59 -22.60 -2.37
CA LEU A 234 -5.85 -22.09 -3.52
C LEU A 234 -5.59 -20.58 -3.39
N ASP A 235 -6.61 -19.80 -3.02
CA ASP A 235 -6.47 -18.35 -2.84
C ASP A 235 -5.48 -17.97 -1.73
N PRO A 236 -5.54 -18.54 -0.52
CA PRO A 236 -4.52 -18.31 0.52
C PRO A 236 -3.10 -18.71 0.09
N ALA A 237 -2.94 -19.83 -0.63
CA ALA A 237 -1.64 -20.26 -1.12
C ALA A 237 -1.02 -19.24 -2.08
N VAL A 238 -1.83 -18.67 -3.00
CA VAL A 238 -1.37 -17.61 -3.92
C VAL A 238 -0.99 -16.37 -3.13
N ARG A 239 -1.72 -15.98 -2.09
CA ARG A 239 -1.41 -14.80 -1.25
C ARG A 239 -0.12 -14.95 -0.48
N VAL A 240 0.13 -16.14 0.07
CA VAL A 240 1.43 -16.48 0.69
C VAL A 240 2.54 -16.37 -0.34
N LEU A 241 2.34 -16.93 -1.55
CA LEU A 241 3.32 -16.83 -2.64
C LEU A 241 3.61 -15.36 -3.01
N VAL A 242 2.56 -14.53 -3.14
CA VAL A 242 2.71 -13.08 -3.37
C VAL A 242 3.54 -12.44 -2.25
N GLY A 243 3.26 -12.74 -0.99
CA GLY A 243 4.04 -12.25 0.15
C GLY A 243 5.52 -12.63 0.06
N VAL A 244 5.82 -13.89 -0.29
CA VAL A 244 7.19 -14.37 -0.47
C VAL A 244 7.88 -13.67 -1.64
N VAL A 245 7.23 -13.59 -2.80
CA VAL A 245 7.80 -12.90 -3.99
C VAL A 245 8.06 -11.43 -3.68
N CYS A 246 7.11 -10.74 -3.03
CA CYS A 246 7.31 -9.37 -2.57
C CYS A 246 8.50 -9.24 -1.61
N ALA A 247 8.66 -10.16 -0.65
CA ALA A 247 9.80 -10.17 0.26
C ALA A 247 11.13 -10.26 -0.50
N LEU A 248 11.22 -11.17 -1.47
CA LEU A 248 12.43 -11.45 -2.23
C LEU A 248 12.79 -10.32 -3.21
N VAL A 249 11.78 -9.70 -3.84
CA VAL A 249 11.99 -8.68 -4.88
C VAL A 249 12.05 -7.28 -4.28
N LEU A 250 11.07 -6.90 -3.45
CA LEU A 250 10.98 -5.51 -2.97
C LEU A 250 12.05 -5.16 -1.95
N THR A 251 12.43 -6.12 -1.08
CA THR A 251 13.37 -5.82 -0.01
C THR A 251 14.75 -5.39 -0.54
N PRO A 252 15.42 -6.13 -1.45
CA PRO A 252 16.69 -5.68 -1.99
C PRO A 252 16.58 -4.37 -2.78
N VAL A 253 15.47 -4.17 -3.51
CA VAL A 253 15.23 -2.92 -4.27
C VAL A 253 15.09 -1.73 -3.32
N LEU A 254 14.35 -1.88 -2.21
CA LEU A 254 14.20 -0.83 -1.19
C LEU A 254 15.55 -0.47 -0.55
N VAL A 255 16.32 -1.47 -0.13
CA VAL A 255 17.62 -1.26 0.50
C VAL A 255 18.61 -0.62 -0.49
N ALA A 256 18.59 -1.03 -1.76
CA ALA A 256 19.43 -0.44 -2.80
C ALA A 256 19.04 1.02 -3.07
N ALA A 257 17.75 1.31 -3.19
CA ALA A 257 17.25 2.66 -3.43
C ALA A 257 17.55 3.62 -2.27
N GLU A 258 17.48 3.14 -1.02
CA GLU A 258 17.84 3.92 0.16
C GLU A 258 19.36 4.21 0.21
N LYS A 259 20.20 3.19 -0.04
CA LYS A 259 21.67 3.35 -0.10
C LYS A 259 22.12 4.30 -1.21
N ALA A 260 21.42 4.29 -2.34
CA ALA A 260 21.67 5.19 -3.47
C ALA A 260 21.12 6.62 -3.24
N ASN A 261 20.49 6.90 -2.09
CA ASN A 261 19.80 8.16 -1.80
C ASN A 261 18.71 8.55 -2.83
N LEU A 262 18.20 7.56 -3.57
CA LEU A 262 17.13 7.76 -4.55
C LEU A 262 15.79 8.01 -3.87
N LEU A 263 15.55 7.31 -2.75
CA LEU A 263 14.31 7.37 -1.97
C LEU A 263 14.66 7.45 -0.48
N LYS A 264 14.00 8.35 0.23
CA LYS A 264 13.88 8.27 1.70
C LYS A 264 12.62 7.46 2.00
N TRP A 265 12.81 6.21 2.27
CA TRP A 265 11.71 5.28 2.53
C TRP A 265 11.38 5.21 4.04
N PRO A 266 10.08 5.01 4.44
CA PRO A 266 8.89 5.12 3.60
C PRO A 266 8.62 6.55 3.14
N LEU A 267 8.13 6.69 1.90
CA LEU A 267 7.71 7.99 1.38
C LEU A 267 6.50 8.47 2.19
N THR A 268 6.68 9.61 2.85
CA THR A 268 5.66 10.21 3.74
C THR A 268 4.83 11.24 3.01
#